data_5108a243cbd4cdbdac537f8dc83cce2a
#
_entry.id   5108a243cbd4cdbdac537f8dc83cce2a
#
_cell.length_a   1.000
_cell.length_b   1.000
_cell.length_c   1.000
_cell.angle_alpha   90.00
_cell.angle_beta   90.00
_cell.angle_gamma   90.00
#
_symmetry.space_group_name_H-M   'P 1'
#
loop_
_entity.id
_entity.type
_entity.pdbx_description
1 polymer ?
#
loop_
_entity_poly.entity_id
_entity_poly.type
_entity_poly.pdbx_seq_one_letter_code
_entity_poly.pdbx_strand_id
1 'polypeptide(L)'
;MAGFLSRREILKRAAAAGMTTALPVQTMAQALPSGARAAFENLNPSESEILEAIVARLIPSDENGPGALEAGAANYIDKGLADTLASSQAAYRAGLVALDAYARESTGEVFTALGPGEQDSVLGHLEQNRASGFEPDAESFFNMVLLHTIQGTFCDPAYGGNLDFIGWEMIGYPGIRLGVTAEQQRMDSFPEMTRVSAYDLPMFDSDSTGERTDEG
;
A
#
# COMPACT_ATOMS: atom_id res chain seq x y z
N MET A 1 -14.80 13.56 25.13
CA MET A 1 -14.33 12.37 24.40
C MET A 1 -14.38 12.72 22.92
N ALA A 2 -13.23 13.05 22.33
CA ALA A 2 -13.13 13.36 20.89
C ALA A 2 -12.93 12.04 20.16
N GLY A 3 -13.94 11.63 19.37
CA GLY A 3 -13.86 10.43 18.54
C GLY A 3 -12.81 10.64 17.45
N PHE A 4 -11.90 9.69 17.31
CA PHE A 4 -10.96 9.65 16.19
C PHE A 4 -11.75 9.48 14.91
N LEU A 5 -11.66 10.45 14.01
CA LEU A 5 -12.26 10.38 12.68
C LEU A 5 -11.49 9.32 11.86
N SER A 6 -12.19 8.36 11.29
CA SER A 6 -11.56 7.40 10.36
C SER A 6 -11.09 8.16 9.10
N ARG A 7 -10.02 7.69 8.46
CA ARG A 7 -9.50 8.29 7.20
C ARG A 7 -10.59 8.42 6.15
N ARG A 8 -11.54 7.50 6.10
CA ARG A 8 -12.71 7.53 5.21
C ARG A 8 -13.67 8.68 5.50
N GLU A 9 -13.83 9.09 6.77
CA GLU A 9 -14.63 10.27 7.12
C GLU A 9 -13.94 11.58 6.75
N ILE A 10 -12.60 11.60 6.81
CA ILE A 10 -11.79 12.74 6.34
C ILE A 10 -11.93 12.87 4.82
N LEU A 11 -11.82 11.78 4.07
CA LEU A 11 -11.98 11.76 2.61
C LEU A 11 -13.42 12.09 2.18
N LYS A 12 -14.45 11.60 2.88
CA LYS A 12 -15.85 11.94 2.58
C LYS A 12 -16.17 13.42 2.84
N ARG A 13 -15.54 14.04 3.83
CA ARG A 13 -15.73 15.48 4.13
C ARG A 13 -15.01 16.39 3.15
N ALA A 14 -13.88 15.95 2.60
CA ALA A 14 -13.18 16.65 1.53
C ALA A 14 -13.99 16.65 0.21
N ALA A 15 -14.67 15.54 -0.11
CA ALA A 15 -15.51 15.42 -1.31
C ALA A 15 -16.80 16.26 -1.26
N ALA A 16 -17.29 16.62 -0.06
CA ALA A 16 -18.53 17.42 0.11
C ALA A 16 -18.34 18.93 -0.08
N ALA A 17 -17.12 19.43 -0.22
CA ALA A 17 -16.83 20.87 -0.32
C ALA A 17 -16.52 21.36 -1.75
N GLY A 18 -16.54 20.49 -2.77
CA GLY A 18 -16.19 20.83 -4.16
C GLY A 18 -17.39 21.12 -5.05
N MET A 19 -17.51 22.36 -5.46
CA MET A 19 -18.50 22.88 -6.42
C MET A 19 -18.43 22.18 -7.79
N THR A 20 -19.60 21.87 -8.33
CA THR A 20 -19.83 21.38 -9.69
C THR A 20 -19.38 22.41 -10.74
N THR A 21 -18.32 22.12 -11.48
CA THR A 21 -18.16 22.61 -12.85
C THR A 21 -17.87 21.41 -13.74
N ALA A 22 -18.85 21.08 -14.58
CA ALA A 22 -18.73 20.04 -15.60
C ALA A 22 -17.70 20.48 -16.66
N LEU A 23 -16.51 19.91 -16.60
CA LEU A 23 -15.58 19.89 -17.73
C LEU A 23 -15.52 18.46 -18.28
N PRO A 24 -15.41 18.27 -19.61
CA PRO A 24 -15.35 16.93 -20.18
C PRO A 24 -14.07 16.25 -19.72
N VAL A 25 -14.21 15.19 -18.92
CA VAL A 25 -13.12 14.30 -18.54
C VAL A 25 -12.70 13.56 -19.81
N GLN A 26 -11.71 14.08 -20.50
CA GLN A 26 -10.92 13.26 -21.39
C GLN A 26 -10.16 12.29 -20.52
N THR A 27 -10.50 11.02 -20.67
CA THR A 27 -9.80 9.88 -20.08
C THR A 27 -8.36 9.89 -20.59
N MET A 28 -7.48 10.61 -19.94
CA MET A 28 -6.06 10.35 -20.03
C MET A 28 -5.75 9.22 -19.05
N ALA A 29 -5.94 7.99 -19.52
CA ALA A 29 -5.15 6.89 -19.03
C ALA A 29 -3.70 7.22 -19.39
N GLN A 30 -3.04 8.03 -18.59
CA GLN A 30 -1.59 8.18 -18.67
C GLN A 30 -1.03 6.83 -18.24
N ALA A 31 -0.60 6.04 -19.23
CA ALA A 31 0.32 4.95 -18.98
C ALA A 31 1.50 5.56 -18.21
N LEU A 32 1.64 5.18 -16.96
CA LEU A 32 2.83 5.47 -16.15
C LEU A 32 4.05 5.03 -16.97
N PRO A 33 5.15 5.81 -16.97
CA PRO A 33 6.35 5.38 -17.67
C PRO A 33 6.72 4.00 -17.16
N SER A 34 6.85 3.04 -18.06
CA SER A 34 7.39 1.71 -17.81
C SER A 34 8.85 1.81 -17.40
N GLY A 35 9.11 2.27 -16.20
CA GLY A 35 10.19 1.73 -15.41
C GLY A 35 9.83 0.27 -15.15
N ALA A 36 10.67 -0.66 -15.55
CA ALA A 36 10.37 -2.08 -15.52
C ALA A 36 9.78 -2.46 -14.15
N ARG A 37 8.45 -2.57 -14.07
CA ARG A 37 7.79 -3.18 -12.92
C ARG A 37 8.41 -4.57 -12.79
N ALA A 38 8.99 -4.86 -11.63
CA ALA A 38 9.40 -6.22 -11.35
C ALA A 38 8.19 -7.12 -11.56
N ALA A 39 8.34 -8.18 -12.34
CA ALA A 39 7.26 -9.14 -12.54
C ALA A 39 6.90 -9.74 -11.17
N PHE A 40 5.62 -9.87 -10.89
CA PHE A 40 5.16 -10.57 -9.71
C PHE A 40 5.63 -12.03 -9.78
N GLU A 41 6.12 -12.58 -8.66
CA GLU A 41 6.72 -13.91 -8.61
C GLU A 41 5.76 -14.94 -8.02
N ASN A 42 4.82 -14.52 -7.18
CA ASN A 42 3.94 -15.40 -6.41
C ASN A 42 2.47 -15.31 -6.83
N LEU A 43 2.06 -14.20 -7.43
CA LEU A 43 0.72 -13.99 -7.97
C LEU A 43 0.75 -14.11 -9.50
N ASN A 44 -0.28 -14.74 -10.07
CA ASN A 44 -0.45 -14.76 -11.51
C ASN A 44 -0.89 -13.37 -12.03
N PRO A 45 -0.83 -13.12 -13.37
CA PRO A 45 -1.16 -11.81 -13.92
C PRO A 45 -2.54 -11.27 -13.53
N SER A 46 -3.57 -12.11 -13.49
CA SER A 46 -4.91 -11.69 -13.10
C SER A 46 -5.00 -11.34 -11.62
N GLU A 47 -4.36 -12.14 -10.75
CA GLU A 47 -4.30 -11.88 -9.31
C GLU A 47 -3.54 -10.58 -9.03
N SER A 48 -2.45 -10.32 -9.75
CA SER A 48 -1.67 -9.09 -9.59
C SER A 48 -2.44 -7.85 -10.04
N GLU A 49 -3.16 -7.91 -11.16
CA GLU A 49 -4.01 -6.80 -11.63
C GLU A 49 -5.11 -6.46 -10.62
N ILE A 50 -5.77 -7.47 -10.03
CA ILE A 50 -6.78 -7.26 -9.00
C ILE A 50 -6.14 -6.65 -7.75
N LEU A 51 -5.00 -7.16 -7.29
CA LEU A 51 -4.30 -6.62 -6.13
C LEU A 51 -3.86 -5.17 -6.34
N GLU A 52 -3.30 -4.84 -7.50
CA GLU A 52 -2.94 -3.47 -7.85
C GLU A 52 -4.15 -2.54 -7.83
N ALA A 53 -5.29 -3.00 -8.36
CA ALA A 53 -6.52 -2.23 -8.32
C ALA A 53 -7.01 -2.01 -6.87
N ILE A 54 -6.90 -3.01 -5.99
CA ILE A 54 -7.27 -2.86 -4.58
C ILE A 54 -6.36 -1.83 -3.89
N VAL A 55 -5.04 -1.98 -3.98
CA VAL A 55 -4.10 -1.08 -3.28
C VAL A 55 -4.24 0.36 -3.76
N ALA A 56 -4.53 0.57 -5.06
CA ALA A 56 -4.80 1.89 -5.63
C ALA A 56 -6.08 2.53 -5.06
N ARG A 57 -7.04 1.72 -4.58
CA ARG A 57 -8.26 2.24 -3.94
C ARG A 57 -8.11 2.44 -2.44
N LEU A 58 -7.28 1.63 -1.77
CA LEU A 58 -7.05 1.73 -0.32
C LEU A 58 -6.26 2.98 0.07
N ILE A 59 -5.21 3.31 -0.68
CA ILE A 59 -4.41 4.53 -0.53
C ILE A 59 -4.22 5.13 -1.93
N PRO A 60 -5.19 5.93 -2.40
CA PRO A 60 -5.15 6.45 -3.77
C PRO A 60 -4.12 7.56 -3.94
N SER A 61 -3.60 7.70 -5.16
CA SER A 61 -2.95 8.93 -5.60
C SER A 61 -4.00 10.02 -5.77
N ASP A 62 -3.67 11.22 -5.33
CA ASP A 62 -4.51 12.40 -5.46
C ASP A 62 -3.67 13.67 -5.67
N GLU A 63 -4.28 14.84 -5.56
CA GLU A 63 -3.62 16.15 -5.68
C GLU A 63 -2.54 16.39 -4.60
N ASN A 64 -2.55 15.61 -3.50
CA ASN A 64 -1.58 15.73 -2.41
C ASN A 64 -0.35 14.84 -2.62
N GLY A 65 -0.41 13.92 -3.58
CA GLY A 65 0.74 13.09 -3.93
C GLY A 65 0.41 11.66 -4.37
N PRO A 66 1.46 10.84 -4.52
CA PRO A 66 1.36 9.43 -4.92
C PRO A 66 0.69 8.58 -3.85
N GLY A 67 0.15 7.43 -4.25
CA GLY A 67 -0.52 6.48 -3.37
C GLY A 67 0.24 5.16 -3.17
N ALA A 68 -0.48 4.13 -2.67
CA ALA A 68 0.10 2.82 -2.40
C ALA A 68 0.60 2.10 -3.66
N LEU A 69 -0.04 2.35 -4.81
CA LEU A 69 0.36 1.73 -6.06
C LEU A 69 1.75 2.21 -6.48
N GLU A 70 1.99 3.51 -6.45
CA GLU A 70 3.28 4.14 -6.77
C GLU A 70 4.35 3.81 -5.72
N ALA A 71 3.95 3.69 -4.46
CA ALA A 71 4.82 3.22 -3.39
C ALA A 71 5.19 1.73 -3.51
N GLY A 72 4.58 0.98 -4.45
CA GLY A 72 4.91 -0.43 -4.66
C GLY A 72 4.35 -1.38 -3.60
N ALA A 73 3.23 -1.03 -2.94
CA ALA A 73 2.63 -1.88 -1.91
C ALA A 73 2.25 -3.28 -2.43
N ALA A 74 1.77 -3.38 -3.68
CA ALA A 74 1.46 -4.67 -4.29
C ALA A 74 2.71 -5.54 -4.48
N ASN A 75 3.85 -4.94 -4.83
CA ASN A 75 5.13 -5.65 -4.95
C ASN A 75 5.64 -6.15 -3.58
N TYR A 76 5.49 -5.34 -2.51
CA TYR A 76 5.77 -5.78 -1.15
C TYR A 76 4.94 -7.01 -0.77
N ILE A 77 3.64 -6.99 -1.06
CA ILE A 77 2.74 -8.10 -0.77
C ILE A 77 3.19 -9.34 -1.55
N ASP A 78 3.40 -9.23 -2.85
CA ASP A 78 3.80 -10.37 -3.69
C ASP A 78 5.10 -11.02 -3.19
N LYS A 79 6.14 -10.23 -2.94
CA LYS A 79 7.40 -10.74 -2.37
C LYS A 79 7.19 -11.37 -0.99
N GLY A 80 6.42 -10.72 -0.13
CA GLY A 80 6.11 -11.22 1.20
C GLY A 80 5.39 -12.57 1.18
N LEU A 81 4.58 -12.87 0.17
CA LEU A 81 3.89 -14.16 0.03
C LEU A 81 4.83 -15.35 -0.11
N ALA A 82 6.08 -15.15 -0.51
CA ALA A 82 7.09 -16.20 -0.51
C ALA A 82 7.82 -16.35 0.84
N ASP A 83 7.72 -15.36 1.75
CA ASP A 83 8.51 -15.30 2.98
C ASP A 83 7.64 -14.88 4.18
N THR A 84 7.67 -13.63 4.56
CA THR A 84 7.05 -13.11 5.81
C THR A 84 5.53 -13.21 5.83
N LEU A 85 4.88 -13.20 4.69
CA LEU A 85 3.43 -13.35 4.51
C LEU A 85 3.03 -14.73 3.94
N ALA A 86 3.91 -15.74 3.96
CA ALA A 86 3.67 -17.04 3.37
C ALA A 86 2.40 -17.71 3.93
N SER A 87 2.08 -17.52 5.20
CA SER A 87 0.83 -18.01 5.81
C SER A 87 -0.44 -17.40 5.20
N SER A 88 -0.34 -16.24 4.56
CA SER A 88 -1.47 -15.54 3.93
C SER A 88 -1.65 -15.90 2.45
N GLN A 89 -0.74 -16.66 1.84
CA GLN A 89 -0.76 -16.95 0.40
C GLN A 89 -2.08 -17.61 -0.06
N ALA A 90 -2.57 -18.60 0.69
CA ALA A 90 -3.83 -19.27 0.37
C ALA A 90 -5.03 -18.31 0.48
N ALA A 91 -5.04 -17.44 1.50
CA ALA A 91 -6.09 -16.44 1.69
C ALA A 91 -6.08 -15.39 0.58
N TYR A 92 -4.90 -14.96 0.11
CA TYR A 92 -4.82 -14.06 -1.05
C TYR A 92 -5.41 -14.67 -2.30
N ARG A 93 -4.99 -15.89 -2.67
CA ARG A 93 -5.51 -16.58 -3.89
C ARG A 93 -7.01 -16.76 -3.83
N ALA A 94 -7.54 -17.27 -2.71
CA ALA A 94 -8.97 -17.46 -2.54
C ALA A 94 -9.74 -16.14 -2.53
N GLY A 95 -9.26 -15.14 -1.80
CA GLY A 95 -9.92 -13.84 -1.64
C GLY A 95 -9.94 -13.01 -2.91
N LEU A 96 -8.86 -13.02 -3.73
CA LEU A 96 -8.84 -12.30 -5.01
C LEU A 96 -9.84 -12.92 -6.00
N VAL A 97 -9.96 -14.25 -6.04
CA VAL A 97 -10.96 -14.95 -6.86
C VAL A 97 -12.37 -14.63 -6.35
N ALA A 98 -12.59 -14.66 -5.04
CA ALA A 98 -13.88 -14.35 -4.43
C ALA A 98 -14.30 -12.89 -4.69
N LEU A 99 -13.37 -11.94 -4.65
CA LEU A 99 -13.63 -10.53 -4.96
C LEU A 99 -14.12 -10.36 -6.40
N ASP A 100 -13.45 -10.99 -7.36
CA ASP A 100 -13.82 -10.90 -8.76
C ASP A 100 -15.19 -11.58 -9.05
N ALA A 101 -15.46 -12.70 -8.39
CA ALA A 101 -16.77 -13.36 -8.44
C ALA A 101 -17.87 -12.48 -7.85
N TYR A 102 -17.64 -11.87 -6.69
CA TYR A 102 -18.58 -10.96 -6.05
C TYR A 102 -18.84 -9.69 -6.88
N ALA A 103 -17.78 -9.12 -7.48
CA ALA A 103 -17.92 -7.98 -8.38
C ALA A 103 -18.84 -8.31 -9.56
N ARG A 104 -18.63 -9.46 -10.23
CA ARG A 104 -19.47 -9.91 -11.33
C ARG A 104 -20.94 -10.16 -10.90
N GLU A 105 -21.15 -10.74 -9.75
CA GLU A 105 -22.49 -10.99 -9.24
C GLU A 105 -23.24 -9.68 -8.93
N SER A 106 -22.56 -8.71 -8.32
CA SER A 106 -23.18 -7.48 -7.83
C SER A 106 -23.28 -6.36 -8.87
N THR A 107 -22.37 -6.34 -9.87
CA THR A 107 -22.27 -5.25 -10.87
C THR A 107 -22.41 -5.72 -12.31
N GLY A 108 -22.19 -7.00 -12.59
CA GLY A 108 -22.12 -7.58 -13.94
C GLY A 108 -20.72 -7.58 -14.57
N GLU A 109 -19.73 -6.96 -13.95
CA GLU A 109 -18.36 -6.79 -14.48
C GLU A 109 -17.31 -7.31 -13.50
N VAL A 110 -16.12 -7.63 -14.01
CA VAL A 110 -14.95 -7.98 -13.19
C VAL A 110 -14.45 -6.76 -12.41
N PHE A 111 -13.86 -6.98 -11.24
CA PHE A 111 -13.43 -5.89 -10.36
C PHE A 111 -12.51 -4.87 -11.04
N THR A 112 -11.57 -5.33 -11.88
CA THR A 112 -10.62 -4.47 -12.59
C THR A 112 -11.26 -3.64 -13.72
N ALA A 113 -12.44 -4.04 -14.23
CA ALA A 113 -13.17 -3.29 -15.24
C ALA A 113 -14.09 -2.20 -14.65
N LEU A 114 -14.34 -2.25 -13.34
CA LEU A 114 -15.18 -1.27 -12.65
C LEU A 114 -14.51 0.10 -12.56
N GLY A 115 -15.33 1.14 -12.62
CA GLY A 115 -14.86 2.50 -12.32
C GLY A 115 -14.49 2.67 -10.84
N PRO A 116 -13.66 3.68 -10.50
CA PRO A 116 -13.16 3.88 -9.14
C PRO A 116 -14.24 3.90 -8.04
N GLY A 117 -15.37 4.56 -8.28
CA GLY A 117 -16.47 4.63 -7.32
C GLY A 117 -17.20 3.29 -7.11
N GLU A 118 -17.25 2.44 -8.15
CA GLU A 118 -17.82 1.10 -8.05
C GLU A 118 -16.88 0.16 -7.33
N GLN A 119 -15.56 0.25 -7.60
CA GLN A 119 -14.53 -0.46 -6.85
C GLN A 119 -14.59 -0.11 -5.35
N ASP A 120 -14.71 1.19 -5.02
CA ASP A 120 -14.88 1.64 -3.63
C ASP A 120 -16.15 1.07 -2.98
N SER A 121 -17.23 0.97 -3.75
CA SER A 121 -18.48 0.38 -3.27
C SER A 121 -18.32 -1.10 -2.96
N VAL A 122 -17.69 -1.85 -3.87
CA VAL A 122 -17.38 -3.29 -3.68
C VAL A 122 -16.49 -3.49 -2.46
N LEU A 123 -15.37 -2.76 -2.35
CA LEU A 123 -14.48 -2.83 -1.18
C LEU A 123 -15.21 -2.44 0.12
N GLY A 124 -16.13 -1.47 0.06
CA GLY A 124 -16.96 -1.11 1.20
C GLY A 124 -17.96 -2.20 1.61
N HIS A 125 -18.38 -3.08 0.69
CA HIS A 125 -19.16 -4.25 1.05
C HIS A 125 -18.30 -5.30 1.77
N LEU A 126 -17.04 -5.49 1.37
CA LEU A 126 -16.11 -6.37 2.08
C LEU A 126 -15.87 -5.86 3.50
N GLU A 127 -15.51 -4.57 3.65
CA GLU A 127 -15.26 -3.91 4.94
C GLU A 127 -16.43 -4.09 5.93
N GLN A 128 -17.67 -4.11 5.43
CA GLN A 128 -18.88 -4.26 6.21
C GLN A 128 -19.35 -5.70 6.35
N ASN A 129 -18.54 -6.65 5.90
CA ASN A 129 -18.84 -8.08 5.87
C ASN A 129 -20.18 -8.42 5.18
N ARG A 130 -20.49 -7.72 4.07
CA ARG A 130 -21.72 -7.92 3.30
C ARG A 130 -21.50 -8.72 2.00
N ALA A 131 -20.24 -8.92 1.62
CA ALA A 131 -19.90 -9.71 0.44
C ALA A 131 -19.86 -11.20 0.78
N SER A 132 -20.42 -12.03 -0.12
CA SER A 132 -20.44 -13.48 -0.01
C SER A 132 -19.21 -14.11 -0.68
N GLY A 133 -18.93 -15.37 -0.36
CA GLY A 133 -17.91 -16.19 -1.04
C GLY A 133 -16.51 -16.09 -0.47
N PHE A 134 -16.30 -15.44 0.68
CA PHE A 134 -15.02 -15.29 1.35
C PHE A 134 -14.85 -16.25 2.54
N GLU A 135 -13.65 -16.76 2.74
CA GLU A 135 -13.28 -17.60 3.89
C GLU A 135 -12.17 -16.92 4.72
N PRO A 136 -12.31 -16.76 6.04
CA PRO A 136 -13.51 -17.12 6.80
C PRO A 136 -14.68 -16.15 6.57
N ASP A 137 -14.42 -14.90 6.15
CA ASP A 137 -15.38 -13.86 5.84
C ASP A 137 -14.74 -12.70 5.07
N ALA A 138 -15.55 -11.82 4.48
CA ALA A 138 -15.09 -10.73 3.63
C ALA A 138 -14.34 -9.62 4.40
N GLU A 139 -14.75 -9.34 5.64
CA GLU A 139 -14.09 -8.34 6.50
C GLU A 139 -12.67 -8.76 6.85
N SER A 140 -12.46 -10.05 7.14
CA SER A 140 -11.14 -10.62 7.42
C SER A 140 -10.20 -10.46 6.23
N PHE A 141 -10.66 -10.77 5.02
CA PHE A 141 -9.88 -10.55 3.81
C PHE A 141 -9.58 -9.07 3.58
N PHE A 142 -10.58 -8.18 3.69
CA PHE A 142 -10.39 -6.74 3.56
C PHE A 142 -9.34 -6.20 4.53
N ASN A 143 -9.46 -6.56 5.80
CA ASN A 143 -8.53 -6.11 6.85
C ASN A 143 -7.11 -6.63 6.63
N MET A 144 -6.96 -7.87 6.16
CA MET A 144 -5.66 -8.45 5.81
C MET A 144 -5.00 -7.64 4.68
N VAL A 145 -5.71 -7.39 3.58
CA VAL A 145 -5.16 -6.64 2.44
C VAL A 145 -4.88 -5.18 2.83
N LEU A 146 -5.76 -4.54 3.61
CA LEU A 146 -5.55 -3.18 4.11
C LEU A 146 -4.28 -3.10 4.97
N LEU A 147 -4.10 -4.02 5.92
CA LEU A 147 -2.91 -4.07 6.76
C LEU A 147 -1.63 -4.21 5.94
N HIS A 148 -1.60 -5.15 5.00
CA HIS A 148 -0.42 -5.39 4.18
C HIS A 148 -0.18 -4.25 3.18
N THR A 149 -1.23 -3.56 2.71
CA THR A 149 -1.10 -2.34 1.90
C THR A 149 -0.43 -1.22 2.70
N ILE A 150 -0.84 -1.00 3.95
CA ILE A 150 -0.21 -0.02 4.83
C ILE A 150 1.26 -0.39 5.09
N GLN A 151 1.53 -1.66 5.39
CA GLN A 151 2.89 -2.15 5.59
C GLN A 151 3.75 -1.90 4.36
N GLY A 152 3.29 -2.31 3.16
CA GLY A 152 4.03 -2.15 1.92
C GLY A 152 4.24 -0.68 1.52
N THR A 153 3.29 0.20 1.85
CA THR A 153 3.41 1.63 1.55
C THR A 153 4.46 2.32 2.42
N PHE A 154 4.59 1.92 3.69
CA PHE A 154 5.38 2.66 4.69
C PHE A 154 6.56 1.86 5.28
N CYS A 155 6.82 0.64 4.81
CA CYS A 155 7.96 -0.17 5.25
C CYS A 155 9.30 0.46 4.85
N ASP A 156 10.38 -0.16 5.30
CA ASP A 156 11.70 0.09 4.73
C ASP A 156 11.73 -0.41 3.28
N PRO A 157 12.29 0.35 2.32
CA PRO A 157 12.35 -0.04 0.90
C PRO A 157 13.02 -1.38 0.63
N ALA A 158 13.88 -1.85 1.50
CA ALA A 158 14.53 -3.16 1.40
C ALA A 158 13.52 -4.33 1.33
N TYR A 159 12.31 -4.16 1.87
CA TYR A 159 11.25 -5.15 1.79
C TYR A 159 10.47 -5.14 0.46
N GLY A 160 10.81 -4.26 -0.48
CA GLY A 160 10.23 -4.21 -1.82
C GLY A 160 8.98 -3.35 -1.97
N GLY A 161 8.57 -2.66 -0.91
CA GLY A 161 7.58 -1.57 -0.92
C GLY A 161 8.25 -0.21 -0.73
N ASN A 162 7.44 0.82 -0.45
CA ASN A 162 7.91 2.18 -0.20
C ASN A 162 8.98 2.64 -1.20
N LEU A 163 8.75 2.35 -2.48
CA LEU A 163 9.68 2.64 -3.57
C LEU A 163 10.03 4.12 -3.57
N ASP A 164 11.31 4.42 -3.75
CA ASP A 164 11.84 5.79 -3.74
C ASP A 164 11.46 6.60 -2.47
N PHE A 165 11.17 5.90 -1.36
CA PHE A 165 10.74 6.49 -0.08
C PHE A 165 9.42 7.28 -0.15
N ILE A 166 8.59 7.00 -1.15
CA ILE A 166 7.30 7.67 -1.40
C ILE A 166 6.42 7.66 -0.13
N GLY A 167 6.28 6.51 0.52
CA GLY A 167 5.46 6.38 1.73
C GLY A 167 5.99 7.21 2.89
N TRP A 168 7.31 7.29 3.06
CA TRP A 168 7.92 8.11 4.10
C TRP A 168 7.72 9.59 3.82
N GLU A 169 7.79 10.02 2.56
CA GLU A 169 7.48 11.41 2.18
C GLU A 169 6.02 11.76 2.47
N MET A 170 5.07 10.86 2.15
CA MET A 170 3.64 11.07 2.40
C MET A 170 3.31 11.36 3.87
N ILE A 171 4.07 10.80 4.80
CA ILE A 171 3.84 10.96 6.25
C ILE A 171 4.84 11.91 6.91
N GLY A 172 5.77 12.50 6.14
CA GLY A 172 6.82 13.35 6.68
C GLY A 172 7.79 12.59 7.60
N TYR A 173 7.99 11.28 7.38
CA TYR A 173 8.92 10.50 8.17
C TYR A 173 10.35 10.90 7.84
N PRO A 174 11.17 11.32 8.82
CA PRO A 174 12.48 11.89 8.55
C PRO A 174 13.55 10.86 8.16
N GLY A 175 13.19 9.59 8.03
CA GLY A 175 14.11 8.49 7.77
C GLY A 175 14.74 7.92 9.04
N ILE A 176 15.63 6.93 8.85
CA ILE A 176 16.26 6.20 9.95
C ILE A 176 17.32 7.07 10.61
N ARG A 177 17.29 7.12 11.95
CA ARG A 177 18.23 7.88 12.78
C ARG A 177 18.75 7.02 13.91
N LEU A 178 20.07 6.85 13.98
CA LEU A 178 20.73 6.13 15.06
C LEU A 178 20.89 6.96 16.35
N GLY A 179 20.69 8.27 16.24
CA GLY A 179 20.71 9.19 17.37
C GLY A 179 19.95 10.47 17.05
N VAL A 180 19.47 11.13 18.09
CA VAL A 180 18.71 12.40 17.98
C VAL A 180 19.36 13.43 18.89
N THR A 181 19.74 14.57 18.33
CA THR A 181 20.33 15.69 19.09
C THR A 181 19.26 16.43 19.89
N ALA A 182 19.68 17.18 20.92
CA ALA A 182 18.75 18.00 21.71
C ALA A 182 18.00 19.06 20.85
N GLU A 183 18.64 19.55 19.79
CA GLU A 183 18.02 20.51 18.85
C GLU A 183 16.94 19.83 18.01
N GLN A 184 17.18 18.60 17.54
CA GLN A 184 16.20 17.81 16.78
C GLN A 184 15.00 17.32 17.63
N GLN A 185 15.11 17.35 18.96
CA GLN A 185 14.01 17.02 19.88
C GLN A 185 13.08 18.21 20.14
N ARG A 186 13.40 19.39 19.64
CA ARG A 186 12.55 20.58 19.83
C ARG A 186 11.26 20.43 19.00
N MET A 187 10.15 20.88 19.53
CA MET A 187 8.84 20.80 18.88
C MET A 187 8.74 21.60 17.56
N ASP A 188 9.62 22.57 17.38
CA ASP A 188 9.73 23.42 16.20
C ASP A 188 10.82 22.95 15.20
N SER A 189 11.42 21.80 15.45
CA SER A 189 12.42 21.19 14.59
C SER A 189 11.76 20.25 13.56
N PHE A 190 11.97 20.55 12.28
CA PHE A 190 11.54 19.69 11.17
C PHE A 190 12.81 19.16 10.48
N PRO A 191 13.32 18.01 10.93
CA PRO A 191 14.53 17.45 10.35
C PRO A 191 14.32 17.07 8.89
N GLU A 192 15.32 17.35 8.05
CA GLU A 192 15.31 16.92 6.66
C GLU A 192 15.21 15.38 6.57
N MET A 193 14.47 14.91 5.57
CA MET A 193 14.29 13.48 5.33
C MET A 193 15.60 12.88 4.80
N THR A 194 16.00 11.77 5.41
CA THR A 194 17.13 10.95 4.93
C THR A 194 16.58 9.76 4.14
N ARG A 195 16.91 9.69 2.86
CA ARG A 195 16.50 8.59 1.98
C ARG A 195 17.53 7.45 2.04
N VAL A 196 17.57 6.76 3.18
CA VAL A 196 18.48 5.66 3.45
C VAL A 196 17.70 4.53 4.11
N SER A 197 17.82 3.32 3.59
CA SER A 197 17.29 2.11 4.20
C SER A 197 18.08 1.76 5.46
N ALA A 198 17.45 1.07 6.43
CA ALA A 198 18.16 0.49 7.56
C ALA A 198 19.29 -0.43 7.12
N TYR A 199 19.06 -1.16 6.04
CA TYR A 199 19.99 -2.15 5.50
C TYR A 199 21.19 -1.53 4.75
N ASP A 200 21.12 -0.23 4.41
CA ASP A 200 22.24 0.52 3.84
C ASP A 200 23.20 1.03 4.93
N LEU A 201 22.88 0.86 6.21
CA LEU A 201 23.73 1.28 7.30
C LEU A 201 24.83 0.24 7.55
N PRO A 202 26.10 0.68 7.82
CA PRO A 202 27.24 -0.22 7.97
C PRO A 202 27.09 -1.33 9.02
N MET A 203 26.21 -1.13 10.01
CA MET A 203 25.95 -2.13 11.05
C MET A 203 25.16 -3.34 10.56
N PHE A 204 24.50 -3.24 9.41
CA PHE A 204 23.75 -4.33 8.79
C PHE A 204 24.48 -4.93 7.59
N ASP A 205 25.68 -4.42 7.28
CA ASP A 205 26.52 -4.97 6.22
C ASP A 205 27.09 -6.31 6.71
N SER A 206 26.63 -7.41 6.11
CA SER A 206 26.98 -8.77 6.52
C SER A 206 28.48 -9.09 6.29
N ASP A 207 29.16 -8.30 5.46
CA ASP A 207 30.58 -8.48 5.18
C ASP A 207 31.49 -7.89 6.29
N SER A 208 30.97 -7.08 7.22
CA SER A 208 31.73 -6.47 8.30
C SER A 208 31.98 -7.37 9.51
N THR A 209 31.42 -8.61 9.51
CA THR A 209 31.50 -9.53 10.68
C THR A 209 32.68 -10.52 10.60
N GLY A 210 33.58 -10.35 9.65
CA GLY A 210 34.64 -11.31 9.32
C GLY A 210 36.06 -11.07 9.91
N GLU A 211 36.31 -9.97 10.61
CA GLU A 211 37.66 -9.73 11.20
C GLU A 211 37.58 -9.42 12.68
N ARG A 212 37.29 -10.45 13.46
CA ARG A 212 37.74 -10.47 14.84
C ARG A 212 39.14 -11.05 14.81
N THR A 213 40.13 -10.20 14.63
CA THR A 213 41.54 -10.56 14.90
C THR A 213 41.65 -10.92 16.39
N ASP A 214 41.79 -12.24 16.64
CA ASP A 214 42.38 -12.74 17.87
C ASP A 214 43.84 -12.24 17.92
N GLU A 215 44.06 -11.17 18.60
CA GLU A 215 45.40 -10.83 19.11
C GLU A 215 45.44 -11.00 20.62
N GLY A 216 46.09 -12.10 21.00
CA GLY A 216 46.94 -12.42 22.10
C GLY A 216 46.60 -12.18 23.55
#